data_852b3b99ec069f953d2dbd0447f4c673
#
_entry.id   852b3b99ec069f953d2dbd0447f4c673
#
_cell.length_a   1.000
_cell.length_b   1.000
_cell.length_c   1.000
_cell.angle_alpha   90.00
_cell.angle_beta   90.00
_cell.angle_gamma   90.00
#
_symmetry.space_group_name_H-M   'P 1'
#
loop_
_entity.id
_entity.type
_entity.pdbx_description
1 polymer ?
#
loop_
_entity_poly.entity_id
_entity_poly.type
_entity_poly.pdbx_seq_one_letter_code
_entity_poly.pdbx_strand_id
1 'polypeptide(L)'
;MVRMRGFALALVIGVPAGWLCAWLNAPLPWLIGPLVASALASGGGVALYGPRSTRAAGQWAIGAALGLYFTPEAVERISQLWLPILFAIVWSVLIGMFCAWMMRRYTDADPATAFFAGAVGSASEMALQGERNGGRIETIAAVHSLRIMMVVIILPFAFRWLDIHGHDLFQPAASSVQPASLAWLVAATLSAGVLMRLSRSPSAWVMGPLIASVALTSTGLVSTAMPSWVVNTGQVFIGIGLGTRFAPGFLRRAPRLFAVASLSTLAAILLSSLFGAALARLCAIAPATMVLATAPGGIAEMSLTAKVLRLGVPIVTIFHVTRMAALVLLLGSVYRWMAHWRGWPRESRQPRKTTGDDND
;
A
#
# COMPACT_ATOMS: atom_id res chain seq x y z
N MET A 1 14.27 26.04 3.02
CA MET A 1 13.15 26.68 3.76
C MET A 1 11.77 26.29 3.23
N VAL A 2 11.46 26.37 1.93
CA VAL A 2 10.12 26.08 1.34
C VAL A 2 9.60 24.68 1.68
N ARG A 3 10.43 23.62 1.54
CA ARG A 3 10.02 22.23 1.85
C ARG A 3 9.69 22.01 3.34
N MET A 4 10.43 22.66 4.25
CA MET A 4 10.14 22.55 5.69
C MET A 4 8.82 23.24 6.06
N ARG A 5 8.56 24.42 5.48
CA ARG A 5 7.28 25.13 5.65
C ARG A 5 6.11 24.29 5.11
N GLY A 6 6.26 23.69 3.93
CA GLY A 6 5.22 22.82 3.35
C GLY A 6 4.94 21.57 4.18
N PHE A 7 5.95 21.00 4.85
CA PHE A 7 5.76 19.87 5.76
C PHE A 7 5.10 20.29 7.08
N ALA A 8 5.55 21.39 7.67
CA ALA A 8 4.92 21.93 8.88
C ALA A 8 3.44 22.23 8.65
N LEU A 9 3.12 22.85 7.50
CA LEU A 9 1.73 23.12 7.11
C LEU A 9 0.92 21.83 6.92
N ALA A 10 1.52 20.79 6.33
CA ALA A 10 0.87 19.48 6.17
C ALA A 10 0.55 18.83 7.53
N LEU A 11 1.40 19.00 8.55
CA LEU A 11 1.13 18.55 9.91
C LEU A 11 0.02 19.37 10.58
N VAL A 12 0.08 20.70 10.44
CA VAL A 12 -0.95 21.62 11.00
C VAL A 12 -2.33 21.34 10.42
N ILE A 13 -2.43 20.90 9.18
CA ILE A 13 -3.69 20.51 8.55
C ILE A 13 -4.04 19.04 8.89
N GLY A 14 -3.07 18.14 8.80
CA GLY A 14 -3.29 16.70 8.91
C GLY A 14 -3.61 16.23 10.32
N VAL A 15 -2.91 16.73 11.35
CA VAL A 15 -3.12 16.27 12.73
C VAL A 15 -4.51 16.65 13.25
N PRO A 16 -4.99 17.90 13.11
CA PRO A 16 -6.37 18.24 13.48
C PRO A 16 -7.43 17.46 12.69
N ALA A 17 -7.19 17.19 11.41
CA ALA A 17 -8.09 16.36 10.60
C ALA A 17 -8.14 14.91 11.12
N GLY A 18 -7.00 14.34 11.55
CA GLY A 18 -6.95 13.03 12.22
C GLY A 18 -7.73 13.04 13.54
N TRP A 19 -7.55 14.07 14.34
CA TRP A 19 -8.29 14.24 15.59
C TRP A 19 -9.80 14.38 15.36
N LEU A 20 -10.22 15.19 14.38
CA LEU A 20 -11.62 15.32 13.98
C LEU A 20 -12.22 13.98 13.53
N CYS A 21 -11.49 13.21 12.72
CA CYS A 21 -11.92 11.88 12.31
C CYS A 21 -12.02 10.92 13.52
N ALA A 22 -11.12 11.03 14.50
CA ALA A 22 -11.18 10.25 15.73
C ALA A 22 -12.42 10.62 16.57
N TRP A 23 -12.72 11.91 16.68
CA TRP A 23 -13.91 12.39 17.37
C TRP A 23 -15.21 11.93 16.70
N LEU A 24 -15.22 11.88 15.37
CA LEU A 24 -16.33 11.34 14.57
C LEU A 24 -16.37 9.80 14.57
N ASN A 25 -15.50 9.15 15.33
CA ASN A 25 -15.33 7.70 15.33
C ASN A 25 -15.09 7.09 13.95
N ALA A 26 -14.48 7.82 13.00
CA ALA A 26 -14.16 7.27 11.68
C ALA A 26 -13.16 6.10 11.79
N PRO A 27 -13.22 5.11 10.90
CA PRO A 27 -12.20 4.06 10.86
C PRO A 27 -10.86 4.66 10.44
N LEU A 28 -9.75 4.16 11.02
CA LEU A 28 -8.39 4.65 10.72
C LEU A 28 -8.24 6.19 10.77
N PRO A 29 -8.66 6.86 11.85
CA PRO A 29 -8.78 8.32 11.87
C PRO A 29 -7.45 9.02 11.58
N TRP A 30 -6.35 8.49 12.13
CA TRP A 30 -5.00 9.03 11.98
C TRP A 30 -4.37 8.77 10.61
N LEU A 31 -4.99 7.95 9.77
CA LEU A 31 -4.60 7.74 8.38
C LEU A 31 -5.50 8.52 7.43
N ILE A 32 -6.81 8.35 7.55
CA ILE A 32 -7.81 8.91 6.60
C ILE A 32 -7.92 10.43 6.76
N GLY A 33 -7.96 10.95 7.99
CA GLY A 33 -8.02 12.40 8.23
C GLY A 33 -6.88 13.16 7.56
N PRO A 34 -5.61 12.86 7.89
CA PRO A 34 -4.45 13.48 7.23
C PRO A 34 -4.39 13.24 5.72
N LEU A 35 -4.79 12.06 5.23
CA LEU A 35 -4.83 11.74 3.82
C LEU A 35 -5.80 12.66 3.06
N VAL A 36 -7.05 12.73 3.51
CA VAL A 36 -8.11 13.51 2.84
C VAL A 36 -7.80 15.01 2.93
N ALA A 37 -7.46 15.50 4.12
CA ALA A 37 -7.15 16.91 4.32
C ALA A 37 -5.94 17.36 3.49
N SER A 38 -4.86 16.56 3.44
CA SER A 38 -3.69 16.86 2.62
C SER A 38 -4.00 16.77 1.12
N ALA A 39 -4.84 15.81 0.69
CA ALA A 39 -5.23 15.66 -0.70
C ALA A 39 -6.09 16.85 -1.18
N LEU A 40 -7.05 17.28 -0.37
CA LEU A 40 -7.89 18.44 -0.68
C LEU A 40 -7.08 19.75 -0.72
N ALA A 41 -6.24 19.98 0.29
CA ALA A 41 -5.41 21.17 0.35
C ALA A 41 -4.39 21.22 -0.80
N SER A 42 -3.70 20.12 -1.09
CA SER A 42 -2.74 20.01 -2.19
C SER A 42 -3.43 20.15 -3.56
N GLY A 43 -4.57 19.50 -3.75
CA GLY A 43 -5.39 19.62 -4.96
C GLY A 43 -5.95 21.04 -5.16
N GLY A 44 -6.23 21.77 -4.07
CA GLY A 44 -6.66 23.17 -4.05
C GLY A 44 -5.54 24.18 -4.28
N GLY A 45 -4.27 23.74 -4.42
CA GLY A 45 -3.14 24.59 -4.74
C GLY A 45 -2.25 24.95 -3.55
N VAL A 46 -2.52 24.44 -2.35
CA VAL A 46 -1.67 24.65 -1.19
C VAL A 46 -0.36 23.84 -1.38
N ALA A 47 0.78 24.51 -1.29
CA ALA A 47 2.10 23.89 -1.46
C ALA A 47 2.47 23.03 -0.24
N LEU A 48 1.90 21.84 -0.14
CA LEU A 48 2.23 20.86 0.90
C LEU A 48 3.41 19.99 0.48
N TYR A 49 4.13 19.47 1.47
CA TYR A 49 5.25 18.55 1.24
C TYR A 49 5.20 17.38 2.22
N GLY A 50 5.23 16.16 1.69
CA GLY A 50 5.37 14.91 2.45
C GLY A 50 6.76 14.32 2.27
N PRO A 51 7.71 14.50 3.22
CA PRO A 51 9.06 13.96 3.10
C PRO A 51 9.07 12.45 2.91
N ARG A 52 10.00 11.94 2.10
CA ARG A 52 10.19 10.48 1.94
C ARG A 52 10.62 9.81 3.24
N SER A 53 11.39 10.53 4.08
CA SER A 53 11.87 10.06 5.38
C SER A 53 10.73 9.85 6.39
N THR A 54 9.79 10.78 6.49
CA THR A 54 8.64 10.63 7.41
C THR A 54 7.72 9.50 6.97
N ARG A 55 7.50 9.35 5.66
CA ARG A 55 6.77 8.18 5.14
C ARG A 55 7.50 6.88 5.45
N ALA A 56 8.82 6.83 5.32
CA ALA A 56 9.63 5.67 5.69
C ALA A 56 9.51 5.35 7.18
N ALA A 57 9.55 6.36 8.05
CA ALA A 57 9.33 6.20 9.49
C ALA A 57 7.92 5.66 9.81
N GLY A 58 6.90 6.17 9.12
CA GLY A 58 5.53 5.64 9.25
C GLY A 58 5.41 4.19 8.80
N GLN A 59 6.03 3.84 7.69
CA GLN A 59 6.07 2.47 7.18
C GLN A 59 6.81 1.53 8.14
N TRP A 60 7.93 1.97 8.71
CA TRP A 60 8.66 1.23 9.75
C TRP A 60 7.78 0.96 10.97
N ALA A 61 7.12 1.98 11.50
CA ALA A 61 6.28 1.85 12.69
C ALA A 61 5.15 0.83 12.49
N ILE A 62 4.49 0.88 11.32
CA ILE A 62 3.41 -0.04 10.99
C ILE A 62 3.95 -1.44 10.71
N GLY A 63 5.03 -1.58 9.94
CA GLY A 63 5.65 -2.89 9.67
C GLY A 63 6.08 -3.61 10.94
N ALA A 64 6.75 -2.89 11.87
CA ALA A 64 7.16 -3.43 13.16
C ALA A 64 5.94 -3.83 14.02
N ALA A 65 4.89 -2.99 14.06
CA ALA A 65 3.69 -3.28 14.84
C ALA A 65 2.90 -4.48 14.30
N LEU A 66 2.84 -4.65 12.98
CA LEU A 66 2.13 -5.77 12.35
C LEU A 66 2.81 -7.12 12.59
N GLY A 67 4.15 -7.15 12.64
CA GLY A 67 4.90 -8.37 12.89
C GLY A 67 4.63 -8.97 14.27
N LEU A 68 4.22 -8.17 15.26
CA LEU A 68 3.87 -8.63 16.60
C LEU A 68 2.60 -9.51 16.66
N TYR A 69 1.84 -9.59 15.59
CA TYR A 69 0.68 -10.48 15.46
C TYR A 69 1.05 -11.88 14.94
N PHE A 70 2.30 -12.11 14.54
CA PHE A 70 2.78 -13.39 14.01
C PHE A 70 3.33 -14.26 15.14
N THR A 71 2.45 -14.67 16.05
CA THR A 71 2.77 -15.66 17.08
C THR A 71 3.07 -17.03 16.45
N PRO A 72 3.69 -17.98 17.16
CA PRO A 72 3.93 -19.34 16.66
C PRO A 72 2.64 -19.99 16.09
N GLU A 73 1.51 -19.84 16.78
CA GLU A 73 0.21 -20.37 16.37
C GLU A 73 -0.29 -19.70 15.08
N ALA A 74 -0.06 -18.40 14.92
CA ALA A 74 -0.41 -17.67 13.70
C ALA A 74 0.41 -18.16 12.51
N VAL A 75 1.70 -18.39 12.71
CA VAL A 75 2.61 -18.89 11.65
C VAL A 75 2.21 -20.31 11.23
N GLU A 76 1.88 -21.19 12.16
CA GLU A 76 1.42 -22.54 11.88
C GLU A 76 0.15 -22.53 11.02
N ARG A 77 -0.87 -21.75 11.40
CA ARG A 77 -2.11 -21.62 10.61
C ARG A 77 -1.87 -21.03 9.22
N ILE A 78 -0.99 -20.04 9.09
CA ILE A 78 -0.67 -19.41 7.81
C ILE A 78 0.04 -20.38 6.87
N SER A 79 0.89 -21.28 7.40
CA SER A 79 1.62 -22.25 6.58
C SER A 79 0.70 -23.16 5.76
N GLN A 80 -0.53 -23.39 6.24
CA GLN A 80 -1.55 -24.18 5.56
C GLN A 80 -2.26 -23.41 4.43
N LEU A 81 -2.06 -22.09 4.32
CA LEU A 81 -2.75 -21.23 3.35
C LEU A 81 -1.99 -21.01 2.03
N TRP A 82 -0.99 -21.84 1.73
CA TRP A 82 -0.17 -21.68 0.52
C TRP A 82 -0.99 -21.71 -0.78
N LEU A 83 -2.00 -22.59 -0.87
CA LEU A 83 -2.86 -22.71 -2.05
C LEU A 83 -3.81 -21.50 -2.20
N PRO A 84 -4.54 -21.05 -1.17
CA PRO A 84 -5.28 -19.78 -1.20
C PRO A 84 -4.42 -18.56 -1.57
N ILE A 85 -3.20 -18.49 -1.07
CA ILE A 85 -2.24 -17.42 -1.40
C ILE A 85 -1.90 -17.46 -2.90
N LEU A 86 -1.66 -18.65 -3.46
CA LEU A 86 -1.39 -18.81 -4.88
C LEU A 86 -2.58 -18.33 -5.73
N PHE A 87 -3.81 -18.70 -5.37
CA PHE A 87 -5.01 -18.22 -6.05
C PHE A 87 -5.16 -16.69 -5.96
N ALA A 88 -4.85 -16.09 -4.81
CA ALA A 88 -4.89 -14.65 -4.65
C ALA A 88 -3.82 -13.92 -5.49
N ILE A 89 -2.64 -14.51 -5.68
CA ILE A 89 -1.60 -13.99 -6.58
C ILE A 89 -2.09 -14.03 -8.02
N VAL A 90 -2.60 -15.17 -8.49
CA VAL A 90 -3.16 -15.32 -9.85
C VAL A 90 -4.30 -14.32 -10.06
N TRP A 91 -5.23 -14.22 -9.10
CA TRP A 91 -6.30 -13.24 -9.14
C TRP A 91 -5.79 -11.82 -9.26
N SER A 92 -4.73 -11.46 -8.53
CA SER A 92 -4.15 -10.12 -8.58
C SER A 92 -3.55 -9.77 -9.94
N VAL A 93 -3.02 -10.76 -10.66
CA VAL A 93 -2.58 -10.59 -12.05
C VAL A 93 -3.79 -10.38 -12.96
N LEU A 94 -4.82 -11.20 -12.83
CA LEU A 94 -6.02 -11.12 -13.66
C LEU A 94 -6.76 -9.79 -13.50
N ILE A 95 -6.96 -9.34 -12.26
CA ILE A 95 -7.61 -8.05 -12.00
C ILE A 95 -6.74 -6.87 -12.44
N GLY A 96 -5.42 -7.00 -12.32
CA GLY A 96 -4.48 -6.02 -12.87
C GLY A 96 -4.56 -5.92 -14.39
N MET A 97 -4.65 -7.05 -15.10
CA MET A 97 -4.85 -7.11 -16.54
C MET A 97 -6.20 -6.52 -16.95
N PHE A 98 -7.26 -6.78 -16.20
CA PHE A 98 -8.57 -6.18 -16.42
C PHE A 98 -8.52 -4.64 -16.29
N CYS A 99 -7.89 -4.13 -15.22
CA CYS A 99 -7.70 -2.68 -15.05
C CYS A 99 -6.85 -2.08 -16.19
N ALA A 100 -5.78 -2.76 -16.59
CA ALA A 100 -4.95 -2.35 -17.72
C ALA A 100 -5.72 -2.32 -19.04
N TRP A 101 -6.58 -3.31 -19.27
CA TRP A 101 -7.49 -3.34 -20.44
C TRP A 101 -8.44 -2.14 -20.42
N MET A 102 -9.08 -1.83 -19.28
CA MET A 102 -9.94 -0.65 -19.15
C MET A 102 -9.18 0.64 -19.46
N MET A 103 -7.98 0.81 -18.86
CA MET A 103 -7.13 1.97 -19.13
C MET A 103 -6.79 2.09 -20.62
N ARG A 104 -6.39 0.99 -21.26
CA ARG A 104 -6.03 0.98 -22.67
C ARG A 104 -7.23 1.25 -23.59
N ARG A 105 -8.41 0.73 -23.23
CA ARG A 105 -9.64 0.82 -24.04
C ARG A 105 -10.29 2.19 -23.99
N TYR A 106 -10.22 2.85 -22.82
CA TYR A 106 -10.99 4.05 -22.55
C TYR A 106 -10.13 5.30 -22.31
N THR A 107 -8.82 5.22 -22.44
CA THR A 107 -7.91 6.37 -22.38
C THR A 107 -6.85 6.30 -23.48
N ASP A 108 -6.12 7.41 -23.69
CA ASP A 108 -5.02 7.49 -24.66
C ASP A 108 -3.68 7.08 -24.04
N ALA A 109 -3.70 6.24 -23.00
CA ALA A 109 -2.49 5.74 -22.35
C ALA A 109 -1.77 4.76 -23.29
N ASP A 110 -0.44 4.90 -23.40
CA ASP A 110 0.41 3.94 -24.09
C ASP A 110 0.34 2.56 -23.40
N PRO A 111 0.72 1.48 -24.08
CA PRO A 111 0.61 0.11 -23.55
C PRO A 111 1.31 -0.09 -22.22
N ALA A 112 2.53 0.46 -22.04
CA ALA A 112 3.30 0.32 -20.82
C ALA A 112 2.65 1.10 -19.65
N THR A 113 2.25 2.35 -19.91
CA THR A 113 1.53 3.15 -18.91
C THR A 113 0.24 2.47 -18.48
N ALA A 114 -0.58 2.00 -19.42
CA ALA A 114 -1.84 1.33 -19.10
C ALA A 114 -1.63 0.02 -18.30
N PHE A 115 -0.65 -0.81 -18.70
CA PHE A 115 -0.35 -2.07 -18.04
C PHE A 115 0.13 -1.84 -16.57
N PHE A 116 1.15 -1.00 -16.39
CA PHE A 116 1.71 -0.78 -15.05
C PHE A 116 0.80 0.09 -14.17
N ALA A 117 -0.04 0.96 -14.73
CA ALA A 117 -1.06 1.68 -13.96
C ALA A 117 -2.20 0.76 -13.49
N GLY A 118 -2.60 -0.22 -14.31
CA GLY A 118 -3.60 -1.22 -13.96
C GLY A 118 -3.12 -2.24 -12.92
N ALA A 119 -1.83 -2.57 -12.94
CA ALA A 119 -1.24 -3.59 -12.06
C ALA A 119 -1.48 -3.34 -10.58
N VAL A 120 -1.81 -4.38 -9.80
CA VAL A 120 -2.12 -4.28 -8.36
C VAL A 120 -0.85 -4.45 -7.52
N GLY A 121 0.21 -3.72 -7.84
CA GLY A 121 1.51 -3.77 -7.17
C GLY A 121 1.81 -2.53 -6.32
N SER A 122 3.05 -2.44 -5.81
CA SER A 122 3.56 -1.24 -5.15
C SER A 122 3.66 -0.08 -6.13
N ALA A 123 3.14 1.09 -5.77
CA ALA A 123 3.11 2.26 -6.64
C ALA A 123 4.50 2.69 -7.14
N SER A 124 5.52 2.64 -6.28
CA SER A 124 6.89 2.99 -6.66
C SER A 124 7.52 1.98 -7.60
N GLU A 125 7.29 0.69 -7.36
CA GLU A 125 7.85 -0.38 -8.20
C GLU A 125 7.19 -0.42 -9.56
N MET A 126 5.87 -0.27 -9.60
CA MET A 126 5.12 -0.24 -10.86
C MET A 126 5.49 0.99 -11.70
N ALA A 127 5.67 2.14 -11.07
CA ALA A 127 6.13 3.35 -11.75
C ALA A 127 7.55 3.18 -12.33
N LEU A 128 8.47 2.59 -11.56
CA LEU A 128 9.84 2.32 -12.01
C LEU A 128 9.88 1.27 -13.13
N GLN A 129 9.11 0.17 -13.00
CA GLN A 129 9.02 -0.84 -14.05
C GLN A 129 8.35 -0.28 -15.31
N GLY A 130 7.33 0.57 -15.16
CA GLY A 130 6.68 1.26 -16.26
C GLY A 130 7.66 2.17 -17.01
N GLU A 131 8.43 2.98 -16.29
CA GLU A 131 9.47 3.84 -16.88
C GLU A 131 10.52 3.04 -17.67
N ARG A 132 10.98 1.90 -17.11
CA ARG A 132 11.93 1.00 -17.79
C ARG A 132 11.38 0.40 -19.08
N ASN A 133 10.08 0.40 -19.26
CA ASN A 133 9.38 -0.14 -20.43
C ASN A 133 8.71 0.96 -21.27
N GLY A 134 9.12 2.23 -21.12
CA GLY A 134 8.64 3.36 -21.94
C GLY A 134 7.32 3.99 -21.45
N GLY A 135 6.84 3.63 -20.27
CA GLY A 135 5.62 4.19 -19.69
C GLY A 135 5.84 5.51 -18.94
N ARG A 136 4.79 6.29 -18.79
CA ARG A 136 4.79 7.59 -18.11
C ARG A 136 4.71 7.42 -16.58
N ILE A 137 5.86 7.57 -15.90
CA ILE A 137 6.00 7.37 -14.45
C ILE A 137 5.00 8.17 -13.63
N GLU A 138 4.75 9.44 -14.01
CA GLU A 138 3.83 10.32 -13.29
C GLU A 138 2.38 9.81 -13.37
N THR A 139 1.94 9.38 -14.54
CA THR A 139 0.61 8.82 -14.77
C THR A 139 0.41 7.54 -13.96
N ILE A 140 1.40 6.62 -14.00
CA ILE A 140 1.34 5.37 -13.24
C ILE A 140 1.27 5.66 -11.74
N ALA A 141 2.16 6.51 -11.23
CA ALA A 141 2.19 6.87 -9.81
C ALA A 141 0.88 7.53 -9.35
N ALA A 142 0.28 8.32 -10.21
CA ALA A 142 -0.96 9.00 -9.97
C ALA A 142 -2.17 8.06 -9.87
N VAL A 143 -2.32 7.16 -10.83
CA VAL A 143 -3.39 6.15 -10.82
C VAL A 143 -3.27 5.25 -9.59
N HIS A 144 -2.05 4.82 -9.23
CA HIS A 144 -1.81 4.06 -8.01
C HIS A 144 -2.16 4.83 -6.74
N SER A 145 -1.84 6.14 -6.68
CA SER A 145 -2.17 6.96 -5.51
C SER A 145 -3.68 7.13 -5.36
N LEU A 146 -4.40 7.35 -6.48
CA LEU A 146 -5.86 7.38 -6.51
C LEU A 146 -6.46 6.06 -6.03
N ARG A 147 -5.97 4.93 -6.53
CA ARG A 147 -6.43 3.60 -6.12
C ARG A 147 -6.23 3.37 -4.63
N ILE A 148 -5.04 3.64 -4.10
CA ILE A 148 -4.76 3.47 -2.67
C ILE A 148 -5.71 4.35 -1.84
N MET A 149 -5.90 5.60 -2.22
CA MET A 149 -6.82 6.51 -1.54
C MET A 149 -8.25 5.95 -1.54
N MET A 150 -8.76 5.51 -2.70
CA MET A 150 -10.12 4.96 -2.81
C MET A 150 -10.28 3.70 -1.96
N VAL A 151 -9.34 2.77 -2.02
CA VAL A 151 -9.39 1.52 -1.25
C VAL A 151 -9.36 1.79 0.25
N VAL A 152 -8.48 2.69 0.71
CA VAL A 152 -8.32 3.07 2.13
C VAL A 152 -9.55 3.78 2.68
N ILE A 153 -10.31 4.48 1.84
CA ILE A 153 -11.56 5.12 2.26
C ILE A 153 -12.72 4.13 2.15
N ILE A 154 -12.91 3.52 0.99
CA ILE A 154 -14.11 2.74 0.69
C ILE A 154 -14.21 1.49 1.59
N LEU A 155 -13.15 0.69 1.70
CA LEU A 155 -13.25 -0.58 2.42
C LEU A 155 -13.54 -0.42 3.92
N PRO A 156 -12.79 0.39 4.70
CA PRO A 156 -13.08 0.52 6.13
C PRO A 156 -14.47 1.12 6.41
N PHE A 157 -14.92 2.07 5.58
CA PHE A 157 -16.26 2.64 5.72
C PHE A 157 -17.36 1.66 5.31
N ALA A 158 -17.16 0.89 4.24
CA ALA A 158 -18.11 -0.15 3.82
C ALA A 158 -18.26 -1.23 4.90
N PHE A 159 -17.17 -1.73 5.48
CA PHE A 159 -17.21 -2.69 6.57
C PHE A 159 -17.92 -2.14 7.80
N ARG A 160 -17.62 -0.89 8.15
CA ARG A 160 -18.29 -0.23 9.27
C ARG A 160 -19.80 -0.04 9.02
N TRP A 161 -20.18 0.40 7.81
CA TRP A 161 -21.59 0.62 7.46
C TRP A 161 -22.39 -0.68 7.43
N LEU A 162 -21.75 -1.78 7.05
CA LEU A 162 -22.35 -3.12 7.06
C LEU A 162 -22.25 -3.80 8.43
N ASP A 163 -21.74 -3.11 9.45
CA ASP A 163 -21.50 -3.62 10.82
C ASP A 163 -20.67 -4.91 10.84
N ILE A 164 -19.73 -5.04 9.91
CA ILE A 164 -18.86 -6.21 9.79
C ILE A 164 -17.66 -6.04 10.72
N HIS A 165 -17.68 -6.72 11.84
CA HIS A 165 -16.58 -6.83 12.79
C HIS A 165 -16.20 -8.30 12.96
N GLY A 166 -14.89 -8.55 13.14
CA GLY A 166 -14.38 -9.89 13.42
C GLY A 166 -14.20 -10.14 14.92
N HIS A 167 -14.15 -11.41 15.29
CA HIS A 167 -13.53 -11.84 16.54
C HIS A 167 -12.09 -12.22 16.18
N ASP A 168 -11.12 -11.33 16.47
CA ASP A 168 -9.73 -11.57 16.09
C ASP A 168 -9.21 -12.81 16.84
N LEU A 169 -8.98 -13.88 16.10
CA LEU A 169 -8.40 -15.12 16.61
C LEU A 169 -6.89 -14.97 16.86
N PHE A 170 -6.28 -13.88 16.34
CA PHE A 170 -4.85 -13.62 16.43
C PHE A 170 -4.61 -12.43 17.34
N GLN A 171 -4.31 -12.70 18.59
CA GLN A 171 -3.90 -11.66 19.55
C GLN A 171 -2.42 -11.31 19.32
N PRO A 172 -2.01 -10.05 19.55
CA PRO A 172 -0.59 -9.71 19.55
C PRO A 172 0.13 -10.44 20.67
N ALA A 173 1.43 -10.67 20.52
CA ALA A 173 2.27 -11.40 21.49
C ALA A 173 2.20 -10.86 22.93
N ALA A 174 1.88 -9.57 23.08
CA ALA A 174 1.64 -8.95 24.40
C ALA A 174 0.64 -7.80 24.30
N SER A 175 -0.09 -7.56 25.37
CA SER A 175 -1.02 -6.42 25.52
C SER A 175 -0.37 -5.19 26.14
N SER A 176 0.79 -5.34 26.80
CA SER A 176 1.51 -4.26 27.48
C SER A 176 2.89 -4.00 26.85
N VAL A 177 3.35 -2.76 27.00
CA VAL A 177 4.68 -2.36 26.53
C VAL A 177 5.74 -2.80 27.53
N GLN A 178 6.68 -3.62 27.08
CA GLN A 178 7.85 -4.05 27.87
C GLN A 178 9.09 -3.30 27.33
N PRO A 179 9.70 -2.39 28.11
CA PRO A 179 10.75 -1.49 27.61
C PRO A 179 11.97 -2.22 27.02
N ALA A 180 12.45 -3.28 27.67
CA ALA A 180 13.60 -4.05 27.19
C ALA A 180 13.30 -4.76 25.86
N SER A 181 12.16 -5.45 25.79
CA SER A 181 11.70 -6.13 24.56
C SER A 181 11.42 -5.12 23.44
N LEU A 182 10.86 -3.95 23.77
CA LEU A 182 10.65 -2.88 22.79
C LEU A 182 11.98 -2.34 22.24
N ALA A 183 12.99 -2.15 23.08
CA ALA A 183 14.31 -1.70 22.63
C ALA A 183 14.94 -2.70 21.63
N TRP A 184 14.87 -3.99 21.93
CA TRP A 184 15.31 -5.04 21.00
C TRP A 184 14.52 -5.05 19.70
N LEU A 185 13.20 -4.92 19.78
CA LEU A 185 12.33 -4.83 18.60
C LEU A 185 12.73 -3.64 17.73
N VAL A 186 12.91 -2.45 18.33
CA VAL A 186 13.28 -1.22 17.61
C VAL A 186 14.64 -1.40 16.94
N ALA A 187 15.65 -1.89 17.66
CA ALA A 187 16.99 -2.10 17.13
C ALA A 187 16.98 -3.08 15.93
N ALA A 188 16.34 -4.24 16.09
CA ALA A 188 16.28 -5.26 15.04
C ALA A 188 15.48 -4.79 13.82
N THR A 189 14.32 -4.14 14.03
CA THR A 189 13.46 -3.69 12.93
C THR A 189 14.07 -2.50 12.16
N LEU A 190 14.77 -1.59 12.82
CA LEU A 190 15.53 -0.53 12.14
C LEU A 190 16.69 -1.11 11.34
N SER A 191 17.47 -2.03 11.91
CA SER A 191 18.59 -2.70 11.23
C SER A 191 18.10 -3.44 9.99
N ALA A 192 17.01 -4.20 10.09
CA ALA A 192 16.42 -4.90 8.95
C ALA A 192 15.89 -3.93 7.87
N GLY A 193 15.28 -2.83 8.26
CA GLY A 193 14.84 -1.78 7.32
C GLY A 193 16.00 -1.16 6.55
N VAL A 194 17.10 -0.86 7.24
CA VAL A 194 18.34 -0.35 6.63
C VAL A 194 18.96 -1.39 5.68
N LEU A 195 19.07 -2.64 6.13
CA LEU A 195 19.64 -3.73 5.32
C LEU A 195 18.85 -3.96 4.04
N MET A 196 17.51 -4.02 4.13
CA MET A 196 16.65 -4.13 2.95
C MET A 196 16.71 -2.91 2.04
N ARG A 197 16.92 -1.71 2.59
CA ARG A 197 17.13 -0.52 1.77
C ARG A 197 18.47 -0.57 1.02
N LEU A 198 19.53 -1.05 1.67
CA LEU A 198 20.84 -1.23 1.05
C LEU A 198 20.79 -2.27 -0.08
N SER A 199 20.04 -3.35 0.09
CA SER A 199 19.79 -4.36 -0.97
C SER A 199 18.80 -3.88 -2.04
N ARG A 200 18.38 -2.62 -2.03
CA ARG A 200 17.43 -2.02 -3.00
C ARG A 200 16.11 -2.79 -3.13
N SER A 201 15.71 -3.46 -2.07
CA SER A 201 14.46 -4.22 -2.04
C SER A 201 13.23 -3.30 -2.07
N PRO A 202 12.15 -3.72 -2.74
CA PRO A 202 10.91 -2.93 -2.80
C PRO A 202 10.29 -2.79 -1.40
N SER A 203 9.73 -1.61 -1.13
CA SER A 203 9.06 -1.32 0.16
C SER A 203 9.89 -1.66 1.40
N ALA A 204 11.20 -1.46 1.35
CA ALA A 204 12.18 -1.85 2.37
C ALA A 204 11.76 -1.46 3.81
N TRP A 205 11.18 -0.27 3.97
CA TRP A 205 10.74 0.27 5.25
C TRP A 205 9.43 -0.31 5.81
N VAL A 206 8.74 -1.17 5.06
CA VAL A 206 7.63 -2.00 5.56
C VAL A 206 8.12 -3.44 5.75
N MET A 207 8.76 -3.99 4.71
CA MET A 207 9.12 -5.40 4.64
C MET A 207 10.21 -5.77 5.64
N GLY A 208 11.28 -4.98 5.73
CA GLY A 208 12.38 -5.24 6.67
C GLY A 208 11.90 -5.29 8.12
N PRO A 209 11.27 -4.22 8.63
CA PRO A 209 10.69 -4.20 9.96
C PRO A 209 9.68 -5.32 10.22
N LEU A 210 8.81 -5.62 9.26
CA LEU A 210 7.83 -6.69 9.36
C LEU A 210 8.52 -8.06 9.52
N ILE A 211 9.47 -8.40 8.63
CA ILE A 211 10.19 -9.67 8.67
C ILE A 211 10.96 -9.84 10.00
N ALA A 212 11.68 -8.79 10.43
CA ALA A 212 12.41 -8.85 11.70
C ALA A 212 11.46 -9.00 12.89
N SER A 213 10.36 -8.27 12.91
CA SER A 213 9.35 -8.40 13.96
C SER A 213 8.69 -9.77 13.95
N VAL A 214 8.33 -10.31 12.79
CA VAL A 214 7.82 -11.68 12.64
C VAL A 214 8.82 -12.70 13.20
N ALA A 215 10.10 -12.62 12.83
CA ALA A 215 11.13 -13.54 13.31
C ALA A 215 11.28 -13.50 14.83
N LEU A 216 11.30 -12.31 15.43
CA LEU A 216 11.42 -12.14 16.88
C LEU A 216 10.17 -12.61 17.64
N THR A 217 8.98 -12.40 17.07
CA THR A 217 7.71 -12.76 17.71
C THR A 217 7.44 -14.26 17.59
N SER A 218 7.64 -14.82 16.41
CA SER A 218 7.40 -16.26 16.17
C SER A 218 8.36 -17.18 16.91
N THR A 219 9.56 -16.68 17.26
CA THR A 219 10.54 -17.41 18.09
C THR A 219 10.37 -17.17 19.59
N GLY A 220 9.42 -16.31 19.99
CA GLY A 220 9.20 -15.96 21.40
C GLY A 220 10.29 -15.06 22.02
N LEU A 221 11.25 -14.58 21.25
CA LEU A 221 12.34 -13.73 21.74
C LEU A 221 11.87 -12.34 22.17
N VAL A 222 10.78 -11.85 21.59
CA VAL A 222 10.17 -10.56 21.92
C VAL A 222 8.69 -10.73 22.20
N SER A 223 8.28 -10.27 23.38
CA SER A 223 6.88 -10.18 23.80
C SER A 223 6.62 -8.77 24.30
N THR A 224 6.14 -7.89 23.43
CA THR A 224 5.81 -6.49 23.75
C THR A 224 4.72 -5.96 22.86
N ALA A 225 4.02 -4.92 23.30
CA ALA A 225 3.13 -4.15 22.44
C ALA A 225 3.87 -2.96 21.81
N MET A 226 3.48 -2.57 20.59
CA MET A 226 3.90 -1.29 20.01
C MET A 226 3.06 -0.16 20.62
N PRO A 227 3.67 0.90 21.17
CA PRO A 227 2.92 2.03 21.69
C PRO A 227 1.98 2.63 20.64
N SER A 228 0.72 2.87 21.01
CA SER A 228 -0.30 3.36 20.08
C SER A 228 0.05 4.71 19.44
N TRP A 229 0.72 5.59 20.19
CA TRP A 229 1.16 6.88 19.64
C TRP A 229 2.18 6.72 18.50
N VAL A 230 3.06 5.70 18.53
CA VAL A 230 4.00 5.40 17.44
C VAL A 230 3.24 5.00 16.19
N VAL A 231 2.26 4.10 16.34
CA VAL A 231 1.41 3.64 15.23
C VAL A 231 0.58 4.79 14.66
N ASN A 232 -0.03 5.61 15.51
CA ASN A 232 -0.83 6.76 15.11
C ASN A 232 0.01 7.82 14.38
N THR A 233 1.20 8.13 14.88
CA THR A 233 2.15 9.02 14.20
C THR A 233 2.56 8.45 12.83
N GLY A 234 2.81 7.14 12.77
CA GLY A 234 3.08 6.44 11.51
C GLY A 234 1.95 6.58 10.49
N GLN A 235 0.70 6.45 10.94
CA GLN A 235 -0.49 6.66 10.11
C GLN A 235 -0.56 8.10 9.57
N VAL A 236 -0.34 9.11 10.42
CA VAL A 236 -0.31 10.53 10.01
C VAL A 236 0.73 10.76 8.91
N PHE A 237 1.93 10.23 9.09
CA PHE A 237 3.00 10.39 8.11
C PHE A 237 2.69 9.70 6.77
N ILE A 238 2.09 8.52 6.79
CA ILE A 238 1.65 7.83 5.57
C ILE A 238 0.49 8.59 4.92
N GLY A 239 -0.51 9.03 5.70
CA GLY A 239 -1.65 9.80 5.21
C GLY A 239 -1.23 11.10 4.51
N ILE A 240 -0.39 11.90 5.15
CA ILE A 240 0.20 13.12 4.53
C ILE A 240 0.98 12.74 3.26
N GLY A 241 1.85 11.71 3.35
CA GLY A 241 2.67 11.29 2.21
C GLY A 241 1.88 10.77 1.02
N LEU A 242 0.66 10.27 1.21
CA LEU A 242 -0.26 9.88 0.15
C LEU A 242 -1.06 11.10 -0.36
N GLY A 243 -1.59 11.93 0.54
CA GLY A 243 -2.40 13.09 0.19
C GLY A 243 -1.65 14.15 -0.60
N THR A 244 -0.38 14.40 -0.26
CA THR A 244 0.47 15.38 -0.96
C THR A 244 0.87 14.98 -2.39
N ARG A 245 0.50 13.79 -2.87
CA ARG A 245 0.72 13.37 -4.27
C ARG A 245 -0.27 13.96 -5.26
N PHE A 246 -1.38 14.50 -4.77
CA PHE A 246 -2.39 15.12 -5.62
C PHE A 246 -1.99 16.56 -5.93
N ALA A 247 -1.26 16.73 -7.06
CA ALA A 247 -0.81 18.04 -7.51
C ALA A 247 -1.99 18.95 -7.92
N PRO A 248 -1.86 20.28 -7.81
CA PRO A 248 -2.87 21.21 -8.23
C PRO A 248 -3.24 21.02 -9.71
N GLY A 249 -4.54 21.02 -9.99
CA GLY A 249 -5.05 20.88 -11.36
C GLY A 249 -4.85 19.50 -12.00
N PHE A 250 -4.30 18.52 -11.29
CA PHE A 250 -4.05 17.18 -11.80
C PHE A 250 -5.36 16.50 -12.27
N LEU A 251 -6.42 16.55 -11.46
CA LEU A 251 -7.75 16.05 -11.84
C LEU A 251 -8.35 16.76 -13.05
N ARG A 252 -8.06 18.05 -13.21
CA ARG A 252 -8.58 18.85 -14.34
C ARG A 252 -7.84 18.61 -15.64
N ARG A 253 -6.55 18.24 -15.59
CA ARG A 253 -5.71 18.02 -16.78
C ARG A 253 -6.00 16.70 -17.50
N ALA A 254 -6.51 15.69 -16.82
CA ALA A 254 -6.80 14.39 -17.39
C ALA A 254 -8.08 13.77 -16.81
N PRO A 255 -9.25 14.41 -16.96
CA PRO A 255 -10.49 13.97 -16.31
C PRO A 255 -10.90 12.57 -16.76
N ARG A 256 -10.75 12.25 -18.04
CA ARG A 256 -11.05 10.92 -18.59
C ARG A 256 -10.17 9.83 -17.98
N LEU A 257 -8.87 10.08 -17.81
CA LEU A 257 -7.94 9.15 -17.16
C LEU A 257 -8.39 8.84 -15.73
N PHE A 258 -8.76 9.89 -14.96
CA PHE A 258 -9.21 9.72 -13.59
C PHE A 258 -10.55 9.02 -13.48
N ALA A 259 -11.50 9.34 -14.34
CA ALA A 259 -12.78 8.66 -14.37
C ALA A 259 -12.61 7.15 -14.63
N VAL A 260 -11.80 6.79 -15.63
CA VAL A 260 -11.51 5.38 -15.95
C VAL A 260 -10.72 4.71 -14.83
N ALA A 261 -9.73 5.38 -14.23
CA ALA A 261 -8.97 4.86 -13.10
C ALA A 261 -9.87 4.64 -11.86
N SER A 262 -10.80 5.56 -11.59
CA SER A 262 -11.77 5.41 -10.50
C SER A 262 -12.72 4.25 -10.75
N LEU A 263 -13.29 4.17 -11.95
CA LEU A 263 -14.21 3.08 -12.33
C LEU A 263 -13.52 1.71 -12.29
N SER A 264 -12.30 1.62 -12.83
CA SER A 264 -11.52 0.38 -12.77
C SER A 264 -11.16 -0.01 -11.33
N THR A 265 -10.89 0.96 -10.46
CA THR A 265 -10.65 0.72 -9.03
C THR A 265 -11.90 0.22 -8.32
N LEU A 266 -13.06 0.84 -8.56
CA LEU A 266 -14.35 0.37 -8.00
C LEU A 266 -14.67 -1.06 -8.46
N ALA A 267 -14.49 -1.34 -9.74
CA ALA A 267 -14.67 -2.69 -10.28
C ALA A 267 -13.67 -3.68 -9.64
N ALA A 268 -12.40 -3.29 -9.46
CA ALA A 268 -11.40 -4.11 -8.80
C ALA A 268 -11.74 -4.39 -7.33
N ILE A 269 -12.24 -3.40 -6.59
CA ILE A 269 -12.71 -3.58 -5.21
C ILE A 269 -13.86 -4.59 -5.18
N LEU A 270 -14.89 -4.40 -6.01
CA LEU A 270 -16.05 -5.27 -6.05
C LEU A 270 -15.69 -6.71 -6.43
N LEU A 271 -14.99 -6.87 -7.54
CA LEU A 271 -14.58 -8.19 -8.05
C LEU A 271 -13.65 -8.92 -7.06
N SER A 272 -12.70 -8.20 -6.43
CA SER A 272 -11.84 -8.80 -5.41
C SER A 272 -12.59 -9.12 -4.13
N SER A 273 -13.62 -8.36 -3.77
CA SER A 273 -14.48 -8.68 -2.63
C SER A 273 -15.29 -9.95 -2.89
N LEU A 274 -15.87 -10.11 -4.08
CA LEU A 274 -16.57 -11.32 -4.49
C LEU A 274 -15.64 -12.54 -4.51
N PHE A 275 -14.45 -12.39 -5.10
CA PHE A 275 -13.43 -13.44 -5.12
C PHE A 275 -12.98 -13.81 -3.70
N GLY A 276 -12.70 -12.84 -2.84
CA GLY A 276 -12.32 -13.06 -1.45
C GLY A 276 -13.40 -13.78 -0.66
N ALA A 277 -14.68 -13.39 -0.84
CA ALA A 277 -15.81 -14.07 -0.21
C ALA A 277 -15.99 -15.52 -0.71
N ALA A 278 -15.75 -15.79 -2.00
CA ALA A 278 -15.76 -17.13 -2.55
C ALA A 278 -14.59 -17.96 -2.00
N LEU A 279 -13.38 -17.41 -1.98
CA LEU A 279 -12.18 -18.08 -1.47
C LEU A 279 -12.31 -18.39 0.04
N ALA A 280 -12.97 -17.54 0.81
CA ALA A 280 -13.23 -17.73 2.23
C ALA A 280 -13.99 -19.03 2.52
N ARG A 281 -14.98 -19.37 1.66
CA ARG A 281 -15.76 -20.62 1.79
C ARG A 281 -14.90 -21.87 1.58
N LEU A 282 -13.88 -21.78 0.73
CA LEU A 282 -12.97 -22.89 0.44
C LEU A 282 -11.95 -23.11 1.56
N CYS A 283 -11.63 -22.06 2.33
CA CYS A 283 -10.54 -22.07 3.31
C CYS A 283 -11.02 -22.10 4.77
N ALA A 284 -12.33 -22.10 5.02
CA ALA A 284 -12.92 -21.98 6.36
C ALA A 284 -12.40 -20.74 7.14
N ILE A 285 -12.16 -19.64 6.43
CA ILE A 285 -11.72 -18.36 7.01
C ILE A 285 -12.88 -17.39 6.96
N ALA A 286 -12.95 -16.45 7.92
CA ALA A 286 -13.97 -15.41 7.94
C ALA A 286 -14.00 -14.62 6.61
N PRO A 287 -15.15 -14.47 5.94
CA PRO A 287 -15.25 -13.79 4.64
C PRO A 287 -14.67 -12.38 4.65
N ALA A 288 -14.90 -11.63 5.73
CA ALA A 288 -14.37 -10.29 5.90
C ALA A 288 -12.82 -10.24 5.87
N THR A 289 -12.16 -11.19 6.52
CA THR A 289 -10.70 -11.34 6.49
C THR A 289 -10.21 -11.59 5.07
N MET A 290 -10.85 -12.52 4.33
CA MET A 290 -10.44 -12.85 2.96
C MET A 290 -10.73 -11.73 1.96
N VAL A 291 -11.81 -10.97 2.14
CA VAL A 291 -12.09 -9.77 1.34
C VAL A 291 -10.97 -8.74 1.52
N LEU A 292 -10.53 -8.47 2.75
CA LEU A 292 -9.37 -7.57 2.98
C LEU A 292 -8.07 -8.18 2.44
N ALA A 293 -7.85 -9.48 2.57
CA ALA A 293 -6.65 -10.17 2.10
C ALA A 293 -6.50 -10.12 0.58
N THR A 294 -7.61 -10.11 -0.17
CA THR A 294 -7.62 -10.06 -1.64
C THR A 294 -7.83 -8.66 -2.21
N ALA A 295 -8.13 -7.67 -1.38
CA ALA A 295 -8.38 -6.29 -1.79
C ALA A 295 -7.19 -5.66 -2.55
N PRO A 296 -7.43 -4.77 -3.54
CA PRO A 296 -6.37 -4.14 -4.33
C PRO A 296 -5.67 -2.98 -3.59
N GLY A 297 -5.42 -3.13 -2.28
CA GLY A 297 -4.79 -2.15 -1.39
C GLY A 297 -3.31 -2.41 -1.12
N GLY A 298 -2.69 -1.55 -0.31
CA GLY A 298 -1.31 -1.70 0.17
C GLY A 298 -1.22 -2.56 1.44
N ILE A 299 -0.01 -3.06 1.74
CA ILE A 299 0.25 -3.92 2.93
C ILE A 299 -0.14 -3.19 4.21
N ALA A 300 0.42 -1.99 4.42
CA ALA A 300 0.24 -1.24 5.65
C ALA A 300 -1.24 -0.87 5.89
N GLU A 301 -1.89 -0.40 4.84
CA GLU A 301 -3.26 0.12 4.90
C GLU A 301 -4.28 -1.00 5.16
N MET A 302 -4.15 -2.12 4.45
CA MET A 302 -5.10 -3.23 4.59
C MET A 302 -4.90 -4.00 5.90
N SER A 303 -3.66 -4.23 6.30
CA SER A 303 -3.37 -4.88 7.59
C SER A 303 -3.78 -4.00 8.78
N LEU A 304 -3.64 -2.68 8.65
CA LEU A 304 -4.12 -1.75 9.67
C LEU A 304 -5.66 -1.71 9.73
N THR A 305 -6.32 -1.78 8.57
CA THR A 305 -7.78 -1.94 8.50
C THR A 305 -8.22 -3.23 9.19
N ALA A 306 -7.54 -4.34 8.94
CA ALA A 306 -7.79 -5.62 9.61
C ALA A 306 -7.64 -5.48 11.13
N LYS A 307 -6.60 -4.79 11.60
CA LYS A 307 -6.40 -4.54 13.05
C LYS A 307 -7.57 -3.77 13.67
N VAL A 308 -8.01 -2.69 13.04
CA VAL A 308 -9.10 -1.84 13.57
C VAL A 308 -10.44 -2.57 13.57
N LEU A 309 -10.69 -3.39 12.56
CA LEU A 309 -11.92 -4.18 12.42
C LEU A 309 -11.85 -5.54 13.15
N ARG A 310 -10.78 -5.84 13.87
CA ARG A 310 -10.51 -7.11 14.56
C ARG A 310 -10.64 -8.33 13.63
N LEU A 311 -10.13 -8.19 12.42
CA LEU A 311 -10.02 -9.27 11.43
C LEU A 311 -8.63 -9.90 11.50
N GLY A 312 -8.43 -11.05 10.88
CA GLY A 312 -7.18 -11.81 10.93
C GLY A 312 -5.96 -11.05 10.37
N VAL A 313 -5.33 -10.21 11.19
CA VAL A 313 -4.19 -9.36 10.80
C VAL A 313 -3.07 -10.14 10.12
N PRO A 314 -2.58 -11.29 10.66
CA PRO A 314 -1.51 -12.05 10.02
C PRO A 314 -1.90 -12.59 8.64
N ILE A 315 -3.15 -13.05 8.48
CA ILE A 315 -3.66 -13.56 7.20
C ILE A 315 -3.66 -12.43 6.16
N VAL A 316 -4.28 -11.30 6.46
CA VAL A 316 -4.32 -10.15 5.56
C VAL A 316 -2.91 -9.70 5.19
N THR A 317 -2.01 -9.61 6.17
CA THR A 317 -0.64 -9.17 5.98
C THR A 317 0.13 -10.12 5.04
N ILE A 318 0.09 -11.43 5.26
CA ILE A 318 0.85 -12.40 4.44
C ILE A 318 0.36 -12.44 2.99
N PHE A 319 -0.96 -12.36 2.77
CA PHE A 319 -1.53 -12.30 1.42
C PHE A 319 -1.03 -11.07 0.65
N HIS A 320 -0.99 -9.91 1.30
CA HIS A 320 -0.47 -8.68 0.68
C HIS A 320 1.04 -8.72 0.44
N VAL A 321 1.80 -9.27 1.38
CA VAL A 321 3.26 -9.41 1.28
C VAL A 321 3.64 -10.34 0.14
N THR A 322 3.07 -11.55 0.11
CA THR A 322 3.37 -12.55 -0.92
C THR A 322 2.91 -12.10 -2.30
N ARG A 323 1.74 -11.47 -2.39
CA ARG A 323 1.27 -10.84 -3.62
C ARG A 323 2.24 -9.77 -4.11
N MET A 324 2.67 -8.85 -3.24
CA MET A 324 3.59 -7.79 -3.63
C MET A 324 4.91 -8.36 -4.14
N ALA A 325 5.49 -9.33 -3.43
CA ALA A 325 6.73 -9.99 -3.85
C ALA A 325 6.57 -10.68 -5.22
N ALA A 326 5.50 -11.45 -5.39
CA ALA A 326 5.21 -12.13 -6.64
C ALA A 326 5.02 -11.15 -7.81
N LEU A 327 4.23 -10.08 -7.62
CA LEU A 327 3.96 -9.12 -8.69
C LEU A 327 5.19 -8.32 -9.09
N VAL A 328 6.07 -7.97 -8.14
CA VAL A 328 7.34 -7.29 -8.45
C VAL A 328 8.24 -8.17 -9.33
N LEU A 329 8.28 -9.48 -9.08
CA LEU A 329 9.08 -10.43 -9.84
C LEU A 329 8.45 -10.77 -11.20
N LEU A 330 7.14 -10.92 -11.26
CA LEU A 330 6.45 -11.47 -12.43
C LEU A 330 6.04 -10.41 -13.45
N LEU A 331 5.56 -9.24 -13.03
CA LEU A 331 4.88 -8.29 -13.94
C LEU A 331 5.79 -7.74 -15.03
N GLY A 332 7.06 -7.51 -14.73
CA GLY A 332 8.01 -7.09 -15.78
C GLY A 332 8.19 -8.14 -16.89
N SER A 333 8.21 -9.41 -16.52
CA SER A 333 8.32 -10.53 -17.47
C SER A 333 7.01 -10.76 -18.24
N VAL A 334 5.88 -10.67 -17.54
CA VAL A 334 4.53 -10.77 -18.16
C VAL A 334 4.35 -9.65 -19.17
N TYR A 335 4.71 -8.41 -18.85
CA TYR A 335 4.63 -7.29 -19.79
C TYR A 335 5.48 -7.54 -21.04
N ARG A 336 6.76 -7.93 -20.89
CA ARG A 336 7.65 -8.19 -22.04
C ARG A 336 7.14 -9.32 -22.92
N TRP A 337 6.60 -10.37 -22.31
CA TRP A 337 5.97 -11.48 -23.05
C TRP A 337 4.75 -10.99 -23.84
N MET A 338 3.83 -10.25 -23.22
CA MET A 338 2.65 -9.68 -23.89
C MET A 338 3.03 -8.69 -24.99
N ALA A 339 4.04 -7.84 -24.76
CA ALA A 339 4.52 -6.88 -25.75
C ALA A 339 5.08 -7.56 -26.98
N HIS A 340 5.80 -8.67 -26.79
CA HIS A 340 6.30 -9.48 -27.89
C HIS A 340 5.15 -10.08 -28.74
N TRP A 341 4.15 -10.69 -28.10
CA TRP A 341 3.02 -11.31 -28.78
C TRP A 341 2.09 -10.31 -29.48
N ARG A 342 1.95 -9.10 -28.95
CA ARG A 342 1.08 -8.05 -29.51
C ARG A 342 1.80 -7.09 -30.44
N GLY A 343 3.09 -7.27 -30.70
CA GLY A 343 3.88 -6.38 -31.55
C GLY A 343 3.94 -4.93 -31.04
N TRP A 344 3.87 -4.75 -29.72
CA TRP A 344 3.95 -3.39 -29.18
C TRP A 344 5.36 -2.81 -29.38
N PRO A 345 5.46 -1.54 -29.82
CA PRO A 345 6.76 -0.92 -30.05
C PRO A 345 7.57 -0.94 -28.76
N ARG A 346 8.76 -1.54 -28.82
CA ARG A 346 9.79 -1.35 -27.80
C ARG A 346 10.41 0.01 -28.09
N GLU A 347 9.99 1.05 -27.39
CA GLU A 347 10.74 2.30 -27.44
C GLU A 347 12.15 2.01 -26.92
N SER A 348 13.11 2.03 -27.86
CA SER A 348 14.53 2.06 -27.56
C SER A 348 14.77 3.25 -26.64
N ARG A 349 15.50 3.02 -25.54
CA ARG A 349 16.06 4.08 -24.68
C ARG A 349 16.45 5.26 -25.54
N GLN A 350 15.70 6.35 -25.52
CA GLN A 350 16.27 7.62 -25.97
C GLN A 350 17.49 7.88 -25.08
N PRO A 351 18.69 8.00 -25.66
CA PRO A 351 19.84 8.43 -24.87
C PRO A 351 19.47 9.79 -24.27
N ARG A 352 19.65 9.92 -22.97
CA ARG A 352 19.60 11.22 -22.28
C ARG A 352 20.40 12.18 -23.15
N LYS A 353 19.73 13.17 -23.75
CA LYS A 353 20.43 14.30 -24.33
C LYS A 353 21.24 14.93 -23.18
N THR A 354 22.49 14.60 -23.12
CA THR A 354 23.48 15.42 -22.43
C THR A 354 23.39 16.76 -23.15
N THR A 355 22.84 17.76 -22.50
CA THR A 355 23.12 19.14 -22.84
C THR A 355 24.62 19.32 -22.62
N GLY A 356 25.35 19.01 -23.68
CA GLY A 356 26.73 19.36 -23.79
C GLY A 356 26.83 20.88 -23.92
N ASP A 357 27.77 21.41 -23.20
CA ASP A 357 28.44 22.64 -23.41
C ASP A 357 28.22 23.21 -24.80
N ASP A 358 27.71 24.44 -24.85
CA ASP A 358 28.15 25.41 -25.82
C ASP A 358 28.72 26.59 -25.02
N ASN A 359 30.06 26.55 -24.91
CA ASN A 359 30.87 27.74 -24.81
C ASN A 359 30.62 28.58 -26.09
N ASP A 360 30.19 29.81 -25.93
CA ASP A 360 30.83 31.00 -26.48
C ASP A 360 30.27 32.24 -25.79
#